data_057db9f4df292199c51863d45455f266
#
_entry.id   057db9f4df292199c51863d45455f266
#
_cell.length_a   1.000
_cell.length_b   1.000
_cell.length_c   1.000
_cell.angle_alpha   90.00
_cell.angle_beta   90.00
_cell.angle_gamma   90.00
#
_symmetry.space_group_name_H-M   'P 1'
#
loop_
_entity.id
_entity.type
_entity.pdbx_description
1 polymer ?
#
loop_
_entity_poly.entity_id
_entity_poly.type
_entity_poly.pdbx_seq_one_letter_code
_entity_poly.pdbx_strand_id
1 'polypeptide(L)'
;MVIDFRIRPPYKGFMNLGIVRNWQSVPDDPRKMRPTGFERLPVPSMEHASVDMLVDEMKAAGITKGVLHGRHTGNARYGDVSNAEVNELLLRYPGLFVALAGISPNAPDALEEIEHCVRDWGFKGVALDPGWCSPAMYATDPKIEPILDLCQQLGVFVSITMSAYGGPDLSYCDPTPLVPMLRKFPKVNVVIPHG
;
A
#
# COMPACT_ATOMS: atom_id res chain seq x y z
N MET A 1 12.16 15.68 10.06
CA MET A 1 10.91 14.89 9.95
C MET A 1 11.24 13.61 9.22
N VAL A 2 10.91 12.45 9.80
CA VAL A 2 11.08 11.13 9.17
C VAL A 2 9.69 10.58 8.89
N ILE A 3 9.47 10.14 7.64
CA ILE A 3 8.19 9.56 7.19
C ILE A 3 8.44 8.13 6.76
N ASP A 4 7.76 7.16 7.39
CA ASP A 4 7.68 5.81 6.85
C ASP A 4 6.58 5.79 5.77
N PHE A 5 6.99 5.63 4.52
CA PHE A 5 6.07 5.75 3.38
C PHE A 5 5.13 4.54 3.21
N ARG A 6 5.40 3.40 3.85
CA ARG A 6 4.56 2.20 3.69
C ARG A 6 4.45 1.36 4.96
N ILE A 7 3.82 1.95 5.97
CA ILE A 7 3.61 1.27 7.24
C ILE A 7 2.41 0.31 7.16
N ARG A 8 2.50 -0.82 7.85
CA ARG A 8 1.44 -1.83 7.95
C ARG A 8 1.13 -2.08 9.42
N PRO A 9 0.17 -1.34 9.99
CA PRO A 9 -0.22 -1.53 11.39
C PRO A 9 -0.76 -2.94 11.64
N PRO A 10 -0.54 -3.51 12.82
CA PRO A 10 -1.17 -4.76 13.22
C PRO A 10 -2.65 -4.55 13.55
N TYR A 11 -3.46 -4.33 12.52
CA TYR A 11 -4.86 -3.97 12.64
C TYR A 11 -5.70 -4.59 11.52
N LYS A 12 -6.77 -5.29 11.87
CA LYS A 12 -7.81 -5.82 10.98
C LYS A 12 -7.22 -6.38 9.64
N GLY A 13 -7.66 -5.86 8.50
CA GLY A 13 -7.26 -6.28 7.16
C GLY A 13 -5.75 -6.26 6.92
N PHE A 14 -4.99 -5.37 7.59
CA PHE A 14 -3.53 -5.38 7.48
C PHE A 14 -2.91 -6.70 7.94
N MET A 15 -3.50 -7.37 8.94
CA MET A 15 -3.04 -8.67 9.42
C MET A 15 -3.28 -9.79 8.41
N ASN A 16 -4.20 -9.58 7.47
CA ASN A 16 -4.51 -10.54 6.39
C ASN A 16 -3.65 -10.35 5.14
N LEU A 17 -2.78 -9.34 5.10
CA LEU A 17 -1.87 -9.15 3.98
C LEU A 17 -0.92 -10.33 3.83
N GLY A 18 -0.73 -10.83 2.62
CA GLY A 18 0.10 -12.00 2.33
C GLY A 18 1.52 -11.88 2.90
N ILE A 19 2.11 -10.67 2.86
CA ILE A 19 3.43 -10.43 3.43
C ILE A 19 3.43 -10.56 4.97
N VAL A 20 2.36 -10.13 5.64
CA VAL A 20 2.24 -10.23 7.11
C VAL A 20 2.04 -11.69 7.52
N ARG A 21 1.14 -12.41 6.82
CA ARG A 21 0.94 -13.85 7.04
C ARG A 21 2.23 -14.65 6.83
N ASN A 22 2.98 -14.33 5.76
CA ASN A 22 4.26 -14.98 5.49
C ASN A 22 5.29 -14.68 6.59
N TRP A 23 5.31 -13.45 7.09
CA TRP A 23 6.19 -13.08 8.19
C TRP A 23 5.85 -13.85 9.47
N GLN A 24 4.57 -13.98 9.81
CA GLN A 24 4.10 -14.73 10.98
C GLN A 24 4.33 -16.25 10.84
N SER A 25 4.21 -16.78 9.62
CA SER A 25 4.28 -18.22 9.35
C SER A 25 5.70 -18.76 9.12
N VAL A 26 6.72 -17.90 9.04
CA VAL A 26 8.11 -18.36 8.90
C VAL A 26 8.54 -19.00 10.22
N PRO A 27 8.62 -20.35 10.31
CA PRO A 27 9.19 -21.00 11.49
C PRO A 27 10.65 -20.58 11.63
N ASP A 28 11.21 -20.70 12.82
CA ASP A 28 12.64 -20.60 13.09
C ASP A 28 13.39 -21.80 12.48
N ASP A 29 13.12 -22.10 11.22
CA ASP A 29 13.78 -23.17 10.47
C ASP A 29 15.04 -22.61 9.81
N PRO A 30 16.24 -22.99 10.29
CA PRO A 30 17.52 -22.52 9.74
C PRO A 30 17.70 -22.85 8.25
N ARG A 31 16.90 -23.78 7.69
CA ARG A 31 16.92 -24.13 6.27
C ARG A 31 16.12 -23.16 5.40
N LYS A 32 15.22 -22.37 6.00
CA LYS A 32 14.54 -21.24 5.33
C LYS A 32 15.40 -20.00 5.45
N MET A 33 16.58 -20.08 4.85
CA MET A 33 17.68 -19.17 5.04
C MET A 33 17.31 -17.71 4.81
N ARG A 34 17.58 -16.93 5.83
CA ARG A 34 17.92 -15.52 5.68
C ARG A 34 19.41 -15.43 5.34
N PRO A 35 19.80 -14.43 4.56
CA PRO A 35 21.23 -14.15 4.40
C PRO A 35 21.88 -14.04 5.78
N THR A 36 23.05 -14.68 5.94
CA THR A 36 23.81 -14.67 7.18
C THR A 36 24.01 -13.22 7.68
N GLY A 37 23.71 -12.97 8.94
CA GLY A 37 23.81 -11.64 9.54
C GLY A 37 22.48 -10.85 9.64
N PHE A 38 21.38 -11.40 9.15
CA PHE A 38 20.06 -10.82 9.35
C PHE A 38 19.25 -11.68 10.31
N GLU A 39 19.44 -11.47 11.60
CA GLU A 39 18.55 -12.05 12.60
C GLU A 39 17.16 -11.39 12.51
N ARG A 40 16.13 -12.18 12.79
CA ARG A 40 14.78 -11.65 12.92
C ARG A 40 14.68 -10.95 14.26
N LEU A 41 14.69 -9.64 14.22
CA LEU A 41 14.42 -8.86 15.43
C LEU A 41 12.95 -9.04 15.83
N PRO A 42 12.67 -9.14 17.14
CA PRO A 42 11.31 -9.08 17.65
C PRO A 42 10.61 -7.80 17.16
N VAL A 43 9.33 -7.91 16.83
CA VAL A 43 8.48 -6.77 16.51
C VAL A 43 7.28 -6.83 17.45
N PRO A 44 7.41 -6.27 18.67
CA PRO A 44 6.41 -6.40 19.73
C PRO A 44 5.01 -5.97 19.31
N SER A 45 4.89 -4.90 18.51
CA SER A 45 3.60 -4.46 18.00
C SER A 45 2.89 -5.54 17.17
N MET A 46 3.63 -6.29 16.35
CA MET A 46 3.08 -7.39 15.55
C MET A 46 2.78 -8.62 16.39
N GLU A 47 3.63 -8.93 17.36
CA GLU A 47 3.48 -10.08 18.25
C GLU A 47 2.24 -9.95 19.16
N HIS A 48 1.97 -8.74 19.60
CA HIS A 48 0.84 -8.40 20.48
C HIS A 48 -0.37 -7.82 19.71
N ALA A 49 -0.32 -7.74 18.39
CA ALA A 49 -1.36 -7.13 17.54
C ALA A 49 -1.79 -5.75 18.06
N SER A 50 -0.84 -4.90 18.44
CA SER A 50 -1.07 -3.61 19.11
C SER A 50 -0.60 -2.42 18.27
N VAL A 51 -1.53 -1.59 17.83
CA VAL A 51 -1.20 -0.34 17.12
C VAL A 51 -0.57 0.68 18.09
N ASP A 52 -0.95 0.68 19.37
CA ASP A 52 -0.36 1.60 20.34
C ASP A 52 1.14 1.29 20.53
N MET A 53 1.52 0.00 20.58
CA MET A 53 2.93 -0.40 20.59
C MET A 53 3.66 0.01 19.32
N LEU A 54 3.02 -0.12 18.15
CA LEU A 54 3.59 0.37 16.88
C LEU A 54 3.87 1.88 16.95
N VAL A 55 2.96 2.65 17.51
CA VAL A 55 3.16 4.10 17.71
C VAL A 55 4.38 4.39 18.59
N ASP A 56 4.58 3.61 19.63
CA ASP A 56 5.76 3.77 20.51
C ASP A 56 7.05 3.31 19.79
N GLU A 57 7.02 2.25 19.00
CA GLU A 57 8.13 1.83 18.14
C GLU A 57 8.48 2.91 17.10
N MET A 58 7.46 3.53 16.47
CA MET A 58 7.67 4.65 15.54
C MET A 58 8.37 5.83 16.23
N LYS A 59 7.92 6.21 17.44
CA LYS A 59 8.54 7.29 18.22
C LYS A 59 9.99 6.96 18.55
N ALA A 60 10.25 5.73 19.01
CA ALA A 60 11.59 5.28 19.37
C ALA A 60 12.55 5.30 18.16
N ALA A 61 12.02 5.01 16.95
CA ALA A 61 12.76 5.09 15.70
C ALA A 61 12.84 6.51 15.10
N GLY A 62 12.28 7.52 15.77
CA GLY A 62 12.25 8.90 15.27
C GLY A 62 11.31 9.12 14.07
N ILE A 63 10.42 8.16 13.80
CA ILE A 63 9.42 8.27 12.73
C ILE A 63 8.30 9.18 13.22
N THR A 64 8.08 10.27 12.49
CA THR A 64 7.09 11.30 12.86
C THR A 64 5.76 11.13 12.16
N LYS A 65 5.75 10.41 11.02
CA LYS A 65 4.55 10.13 10.24
C LYS A 65 4.65 8.74 9.59
N GLY A 66 3.51 8.06 9.50
CA GLY A 66 3.38 6.82 8.72
C GLY A 66 2.35 6.98 7.60
N VAL A 67 2.63 6.41 6.42
CA VAL A 67 1.67 6.38 5.31
C VAL A 67 1.01 5.02 5.28
N LEU A 68 -0.30 5.02 5.50
CA LEU A 68 -1.15 3.84 5.42
C LEU A 68 -1.64 3.63 3.99
N HIS A 69 -1.46 2.44 3.47
CA HIS A 69 -1.98 2.08 2.15
C HIS A 69 -3.17 1.14 2.34
N GLY A 70 -4.36 1.56 1.92
CA GLY A 70 -5.43 0.64 1.64
C GLY A 70 -5.02 -0.34 0.53
N ARG A 71 -5.73 -1.44 0.39
CA ARG A 71 -5.52 -2.39 -0.69
C ARG A 71 -6.82 -3.01 -1.13
N HIS A 72 -7.07 -2.97 -2.43
CA HIS A 72 -8.20 -3.65 -3.04
C HIS A 72 -7.71 -4.36 -4.30
N THR A 73 -7.38 -5.63 -4.20
CA THR A 73 -6.89 -6.45 -5.31
C THR A 73 -7.91 -7.47 -5.78
N GLY A 74 -8.87 -7.83 -4.93
CA GLY A 74 -9.78 -8.94 -5.16
C GLY A 74 -9.06 -10.29 -5.23
N ASN A 75 -7.85 -10.39 -4.66
CA ASN A 75 -7.01 -11.58 -4.70
C ASN A 75 -6.62 -12.02 -3.28
N ALA A 76 -7.26 -13.08 -2.82
CA ALA A 76 -7.07 -13.62 -1.47
C ALA A 76 -5.61 -13.99 -1.12
N ARG A 77 -4.77 -14.26 -2.13
CA ARG A 77 -3.34 -14.54 -1.92
C ARG A 77 -2.62 -13.33 -1.31
N TYR A 78 -2.95 -12.13 -1.76
CA TYR A 78 -2.27 -10.91 -1.32
C TYR A 78 -2.99 -10.23 -0.16
N GLY A 79 -4.30 -10.49 0.00
CA GLY A 79 -5.16 -9.88 1.00
C GLY A 79 -5.56 -8.45 0.63
N ASP A 80 -6.66 -8.00 1.21
CA ASP A 80 -7.18 -6.66 1.04
C ASP A 80 -7.25 -5.92 2.38
N VAL A 81 -7.19 -4.59 2.33
CA VAL A 81 -7.35 -3.67 3.47
C VAL A 81 -8.35 -2.63 3.02
N SER A 82 -9.53 -2.60 3.64
CA SER A 82 -10.58 -1.66 3.26
C SER A 82 -10.18 -0.21 3.60
N ASN A 83 -10.66 0.73 2.81
CA ASN A 83 -10.43 2.15 3.06
C ASN A 83 -11.10 2.62 4.36
N ALA A 84 -12.21 2.00 4.75
CA ALA A 84 -12.85 2.26 6.04
C ALA A 84 -11.93 1.90 7.23
N GLU A 85 -11.24 0.75 7.19
CA GLU A 85 -10.27 0.36 8.22
C GLU A 85 -9.07 1.30 8.29
N VAL A 86 -8.63 1.82 7.15
CA VAL A 86 -7.59 2.85 7.09
C VAL A 86 -8.09 4.14 7.72
N ASN A 87 -9.32 4.56 7.43
CA ASN A 87 -9.92 5.76 8.00
C ASN A 87 -10.09 5.66 9.52
N GLU A 88 -10.48 4.49 10.06
CA GLU A 88 -10.54 4.29 11.51
C GLU A 88 -9.21 4.61 12.20
N LEU A 89 -8.07 4.25 11.58
CA LEU A 89 -6.75 4.55 12.11
C LEU A 89 -6.41 6.05 12.04
N LEU A 90 -6.84 6.75 10.98
CA LEU A 90 -6.69 8.22 10.92
C LEU A 90 -7.45 8.91 12.05
N LEU A 91 -8.67 8.46 12.32
CA LEU A 91 -9.50 9.04 13.38
C LEU A 91 -8.95 8.70 14.77
N ARG A 92 -8.42 7.49 14.96
CA ARG A 92 -7.84 7.06 16.25
C ARG A 92 -6.52 7.75 16.56
N TYR A 93 -5.68 8.04 15.55
CA TYR A 93 -4.36 8.64 15.72
C TYR A 93 -4.21 9.93 14.89
N PRO A 94 -4.93 11.01 15.26
CA PRO A 94 -4.98 12.22 14.45
C PRO A 94 -3.58 12.83 14.27
N GLY A 95 -3.26 13.15 13.04
CA GLY A 95 -1.99 13.79 12.69
C GLY A 95 -0.77 12.86 12.62
N LEU A 96 -0.87 11.60 13.05
CA LEU A 96 0.22 10.63 12.96
C LEU A 96 0.29 9.95 11.59
N PHE A 97 -0.85 9.55 11.06
CA PHE A 97 -0.92 8.84 9.78
C PHE A 97 -1.40 9.73 8.64
N VAL A 98 -0.97 9.37 7.45
CA VAL A 98 -1.48 9.82 6.14
C VAL A 98 -2.01 8.60 5.42
N ALA A 99 -3.15 8.70 4.75
CA ALA A 99 -3.77 7.57 4.09
C ALA A 99 -3.80 7.68 2.58
N LEU A 100 -3.65 6.52 1.92
CA LEU A 100 -3.88 6.30 0.51
C LEU A 100 -5.03 5.32 0.34
N ALA A 101 -5.99 5.65 -0.52
CA ALA A 101 -7.08 4.77 -0.86
C ALA A 101 -6.58 3.54 -1.65
N GLY A 102 -6.82 2.36 -1.14
CA GLY A 102 -6.58 1.12 -1.88
C GLY A 102 -7.66 0.95 -2.95
N ILE A 103 -7.28 0.98 -4.22
CA ILE A 103 -8.22 0.95 -5.34
C ILE A 103 -7.90 -0.21 -6.28
N SER A 104 -8.93 -0.97 -6.63
CA SER A 104 -8.85 -1.92 -7.75
C SER A 104 -9.32 -1.22 -9.02
N PRO A 105 -8.47 -1.12 -10.07
CA PRO A 105 -8.94 -0.62 -11.37
C PRO A 105 -10.00 -1.51 -12.03
N ASN A 106 -10.23 -2.71 -11.50
CA ASN A 106 -11.31 -3.61 -11.95
C ASN A 106 -12.65 -3.33 -11.26
N ALA A 107 -12.68 -2.55 -10.18
CA ALA A 107 -13.91 -2.23 -9.47
C ALA A 107 -14.75 -1.22 -10.28
N PRO A 108 -16.06 -1.45 -10.43
CA PRO A 108 -16.92 -0.56 -11.20
C PRO A 108 -17.11 0.82 -10.56
N ASP A 109 -16.93 0.90 -9.24
CA ASP A 109 -17.08 2.09 -8.39
C ASP A 109 -15.72 2.72 -8.02
N ALA A 110 -14.65 2.37 -8.73
CA ALA A 110 -13.29 2.80 -8.39
C ALA A 110 -13.14 4.33 -8.29
N LEU A 111 -13.78 5.09 -9.16
CA LEU A 111 -13.68 6.55 -9.18
C LEU A 111 -14.49 7.18 -8.06
N GLU A 112 -15.68 6.68 -7.80
CA GLU A 112 -16.54 7.12 -6.68
C GLU A 112 -15.85 6.87 -5.34
N GLU A 113 -15.22 5.72 -5.16
CA GLU A 113 -14.47 5.37 -3.95
C GLU A 113 -13.27 6.31 -3.76
N ILE A 114 -12.56 6.68 -4.84
CA ILE A 114 -11.47 7.67 -4.76
C ILE A 114 -12.01 9.03 -4.28
N GLU A 115 -13.09 9.51 -4.90
CA GLU A 115 -13.68 10.81 -4.52
C GLU A 115 -14.12 10.80 -3.06
N HIS A 116 -14.81 9.75 -2.61
CA HIS A 116 -15.22 9.59 -1.22
C HIS A 116 -14.02 9.62 -0.27
N CYS A 117 -13.00 8.79 -0.52
CA CYS A 117 -11.81 8.75 0.33
C CYS A 117 -11.09 10.10 0.41
N VAL A 118 -10.97 10.81 -0.71
CA VAL A 118 -10.22 12.08 -0.77
C VAL A 118 -11.03 13.23 -0.21
N ARG A 119 -12.31 13.37 -0.62
CA ARG A 119 -13.14 14.53 -0.25
C ARG A 119 -13.69 14.42 1.16
N ASP A 120 -14.19 13.22 1.54
CA ASP A 120 -14.90 13.07 2.81
C ASP A 120 -13.94 12.65 3.94
N TRP A 121 -12.95 11.79 3.66
CA TRP A 121 -12.01 11.29 4.66
C TRP A 121 -10.64 11.97 4.63
N GLY A 122 -10.38 12.81 3.64
CA GLY A 122 -9.15 13.60 3.56
C GLY A 122 -7.90 12.79 3.21
N PHE A 123 -8.05 11.64 2.55
CA PHE A 123 -6.92 10.84 2.06
C PHE A 123 -6.08 11.66 1.08
N LYS A 124 -4.78 11.39 1.03
CA LYS A 124 -3.82 12.21 0.27
C LYS A 124 -3.36 11.57 -1.03
N GLY A 125 -3.86 10.39 -1.34
CA GLY A 125 -3.51 9.69 -2.55
C GLY A 125 -4.24 8.37 -2.71
N VAL A 126 -3.83 7.67 -3.75
CA VAL A 126 -4.36 6.35 -4.14
C VAL A 126 -3.21 5.34 -4.15
N ALA A 127 -3.48 4.13 -3.71
CA ALA A 127 -2.59 2.98 -3.78
C ALA A 127 -3.14 1.97 -4.78
N LEU A 128 -2.34 1.66 -5.79
CA LEU A 128 -2.65 0.68 -6.84
C LEU A 128 -1.67 -0.49 -6.75
N ASP A 129 -2.21 -1.70 -6.81
CA ASP A 129 -1.43 -2.94 -6.85
C ASP A 129 -1.80 -3.75 -8.13
N PRO A 130 -1.58 -3.22 -9.35
CA PRO A 130 -2.17 -3.74 -10.58
C PRO A 130 -1.76 -5.19 -10.87
N GLY A 131 -0.50 -5.56 -10.70
CA GLY A 131 -0.03 -6.92 -10.90
C GLY A 131 -0.60 -7.93 -9.89
N TRP A 132 -1.15 -7.47 -8.78
CA TRP A 132 -1.77 -8.31 -7.75
C TRP A 132 -3.30 -8.40 -7.87
N CYS A 133 -3.89 -7.61 -8.75
CA CYS A 133 -5.33 -7.67 -9.00
C CYS A 133 -5.76 -9.05 -9.56
N SER A 134 -7.04 -9.32 -9.46
CA SER A 134 -7.67 -10.49 -10.10
C SER A 134 -8.75 -10.02 -11.10
N PRO A 135 -8.49 -10.16 -12.42
CA PRO A 135 -7.23 -10.59 -13.06
C PRO A 135 -6.08 -9.59 -12.88
N ALA A 136 -4.84 -10.09 -12.94
CA ALA A 136 -3.65 -9.24 -12.93
C ALA A 136 -3.61 -8.34 -14.18
N MET A 137 -3.14 -7.11 -14.02
CA MET A 137 -2.98 -6.16 -15.11
C MET A 137 -1.62 -5.46 -15.05
N TYR A 138 -1.18 -4.95 -16.18
CA TYR A 138 -0.01 -4.08 -16.22
C TYR A 138 -0.34 -2.72 -15.63
N ALA A 139 0.67 -2.04 -15.10
CA ALA A 139 0.51 -0.68 -14.58
C ALA A 139 0.14 0.35 -15.68
N THR A 140 0.19 -0.06 -16.94
CA THR A 140 -0.21 0.73 -18.12
C THR A 140 -1.57 0.32 -18.69
N ASP A 141 -2.32 -0.51 -17.97
CA ASP A 141 -3.67 -0.91 -18.42
C ASP A 141 -4.55 0.36 -18.59
N PRO A 142 -5.32 0.46 -19.68
CA PRO A 142 -6.20 1.61 -19.94
C PRO A 142 -7.16 1.94 -18.80
N LYS A 143 -7.54 0.97 -17.97
CA LYS A 143 -8.37 1.19 -16.77
C LYS A 143 -7.73 2.09 -15.72
N ILE A 144 -6.41 2.25 -15.76
CA ILE A 144 -5.66 3.11 -14.82
C ILE A 144 -5.69 4.58 -15.26
N GLU A 145 -5.85 4.85 -16.56
CA GLU A 145 -5.87 6.24 -17.06
C GLU A 145 -6.95 7.12 -16.40
N PRO A 146 -8.22 6.70 -16.26
CA PRO A 146 -9.23 7.48 -15.56
C PRO A 146 -8.89 7.77 -14.09
N ILE A 147 -8.21 6.83 -13.42
CA ILE A 147 -7.76 7.00 -12.04
C ILE A 147 -6.68 8.08 -11.97
N LEU A 148 -5.70 8.06 -12.89
CA LEU A 148 -4.65 9.08 -12.95
C LEU A 148 -5.23 10.46 -13.24
N ASP A 149 -6.20 10.54 -14.16
CA ASP A 149 -6.86 11.81 -14.49
C ASP A 149 -7.61 12.38 -13.29
N LEU A 150 -8.39 11.55 -12.59
CA LEU A 150 -9.09 11.97 -11.37
C LEU A 150 -8.11 12.40 -10.27
N CYS A 151 -7.03 11.66 -10.05
CA CYS A 151 -6.01 12.03 -9.06
C CYS A 151 -5.33 13.36 -9.40
N GLN A 152 -5.08 13.62 -10.69
CA GLN A 152 -4.56 14.90 -11.16
C GLN A 152 -5.54 16.06 -10.88
N GLN A 153 -6.84 15.85 -11.10
CA GLN A 153 -7.90 16.84 -10.84
C GLN A 153 -8.02 17.10 -9.33
N LEU A 154 -7.93 16.07 -8.51
CA LEU A 154 -8.00 16.16 -7.04
C LEU A 154 -6.71 16.69 -6.41
N GLY A 155 -5.61 16.75 -7.15
CA GLY A 155 -4.31 17.18 -6.65
C GLY A 155 -3.67 16.20 -5.67
N VAL A 156 -3.99 14.91 -5.79
CA VAL A 156 -3.46 13.83 -4.94
C VAL A 156 -2.47 12.97 -5.70
N PHE A 157 -1.56 12.28 -4.97
CA PHE A 157 -0.57 11.42 -5.62
C PHE A 157 -1.05 9.96 -5.76
N VAL A 158 -0.34 9.19 -6.60
CA VAL A 158 -0.63 7.79 -6.84
C VAL A 158 0.60 6.95 -6.51
N SER A 159 0.42 5.98 -5.62
CA SER A 159 1.43 4.95 -5.33
C SER A 159 1.11 3.70 -6.15
N ILE A 160 2.03 3.30 -7.04
CA ILE A 160 1.87 2.10 -7.87
C ILE A 160 2.87 1.05 -7.40
N THR A 161 2.37 -0.08 -6.87
CA THR A 161 3.23 -1.19 -6.47
C THR A 161 3.75 -1.92 -7.71
N MET A 162 5.06 -1.85 -7.89
CA MET A 162 5.80 -2.57 -8.92
C MET A 162 6.98 -3.26 -8.23
N SER A 163 6.87 -4.53 -7.94
CA SER A 163 7.92 -5.28 -7.23
C SER A 163 8.10 -6.64 -7.86
N ALA A 164 9.25 -7.26 -7.67
CA ALA A 164 9.55 -8.61 -8.17
C ALA A 164 8.52 -9.69 -7.76
N TYR A 165 7.68 -9.38 -6.77
CA TYR A 165 6.55 -10.21 -6.34
C TYR A 165 5.19 -9.69 -6.84
N GLY A 166 5.19 -8.69 -7.69
CA GLY A 166 4.02 -7.87 -8.02
C GLY A 166 3.27 -8.31 -9.26
N GLY A 167 3.21 -9.60 -9.57
CA GLY A 167 2.45 -10.08 -10.71
C GLY A 167 2.76 -11.52 -11.07
N PRO A 168 2.20 -12.03 -12.19
CA PRO A 168 2.49 -13.36 -12.69
C PRO A 168 3.95 -13.59 -13.08
N ASP A 169 4.63 -12.54 -13.55
CA ASP A 169 6.05 -12.55 -13.91
C ASP A 169 6.69 -11.16 -13.77
N LEU A 170 7.99 -11.05 -14.07
CA LEU A 170 8.74 -9.81 -13.89
C LEU A 170 8.32 -8.67 -14.83
N SER A 171 7.63 -8.93 -15.91
CA SER A 171 7.17 -7.87 -16.82
C SER A 171 6.14 -6.95 -16.16
N TYR A 172 5.43 -7.44 -15.15
CA TYR A 172 4.50 -6.62 -14.34
C TYR A 172 5.20 -5.62 -13.41
N CYS A 173 6.52 -5.73 -13.28
CA CYS A 173 7.34 -4.88 -12.39
C CYS A 173 8.17 -3.86 -13.17
N ASP A 174 8.16 -3.90 -14.52
CA ASP A 174 8.92 -2.97 -15.35
C ASP A 174 8.26 -1.58 -15.35
N PRO A 175 8.91 -0.54 -14.80
CA PRO A 175 8.36 0.82 -14.79
C PRO A 175 8.52 1.54 -16.13
N THR A 176 9.34 1.05 -17.05
CA THR A 176 9.66 1.72 -18.32
C THR A 176 8.41 2.07 -19.14
N PRO A 177 7.41 1.18 -19.29
CA PRO A 177 6.19 1.48 -20.02
C PRO A 177 5.31 2.59 -19.41
N LEU A 178 5.52 2.95 -18.12
CA LEU A 178 4.78 4.05 -17.50
C LEU A 178 5.13 5.42 -18.08
N VAL A 179 6.34 5.60 -18.58
CA VAL A 179 6.82 6.92 -19.06
C VAL A 179 5.89 7.55 -20.10
N PRO A 180 5.50 6.89 -21.19
CA PRO A 180 4.58 7.47 -22.18
C PRO A 180 3.17 7.71 -21.59
N MET A 181 2.68 6.85 -20.70
CA MET A 181 1.39 7.04 -20.05
C MET A 181 1.40 8.27 -19.14
N LEU A 182 2.43 8.43 -18.31
CA LEU A 182 2.53 9.57 -17.38
C LEU A 182 2.69 10.92 -18.09
N ARG A 183 3.19 10.94 -19.32
CA ARG A 183 3.21 12.16 -20.12
C ARG A 183 1.82 12.70 -20.45
N LYS A 184 0.77 11.86 -20.42
CA LYS A 184 -0.62 12.28 -20.59
C LYS A 184 -1.15 12.98 -19.33
N PHE A 185 -0.55 12.71 -18.16
CA PHE A 185 -1.00 13.20 -16.84
C PHE A 185 0.12 13.96 -16.13
N PRO A 186 0.59 15.12 -16.66
CA PRO A 186 1.81 15.78 -16.20
C PRO A 186 1.71 16.39 -14.79
N LYS A 187 0.52 16.47 -14.22
CA LYS A 187 0.30 17.06 -12.88
C LYS A 187 0.13 16.00 -11.80
N VAL A 188 0.03 14.72 -12.14
CA VAL A 188 -0.04 13.66 -11.14
C VAL A 188 1.36 13.29 -10.67
N ASN A 189 1.55 13.23 -9.35
CA ASN A 189 2.77 12.69 -8.77
C ASN A 189 2.63 11.18 -8.58
N VAL A 190 3.49 10.41 -9.21
CA VAL A 190 3.51 8.95 -9.08
C VAL A 190 4.71 8.51 -8.25
N VAL A 191 4.47 7.60 -7.32
CA VAL A 191 5.50 6.99 -6.47
C VAL A 191 5.52 5.49 -6.71
N ILE A 192 6.71 4.94 -6.94
CA ILE A 192 6.95 3.49 -7.04
C ILE A 192 7.70 3.06 -5.78
N PRO A 193 7.01 2.44 -4.79
CA PRO A 193 7.61 2.20 -3.47
C PRO A 193 8.67 1.09 -3.44
N HIS A 194 8.90 0.38 -4.53
CA HIS A 194 9.87 -0.71 -4.67
C HIS A 194 10.81 -0.50 -5.88
N GLY A 195 11.01 0.73 -6.29
CA GLY A 195 11.86 1.09 -7.41
C GLY A 195 13.34 0.75 -7.25
#